data_31af16b7559473c025600b1bffa2801c
#
_entry.id   31af16b7559473c025600b1bffa2801c
#
_cell.length_a   1.000
_cell.length_b   1.000
_cell.length_c   1.000
_cell.angle_alpha   90.00
_cell.angle_beta   90.00
_cell.angle_gamma   90.00
#
_symmetry.space_group_name_H-M   'P 1'
#
loop_
_entity.id
_entity.type
_entity.pdbx_description
1 polymer ?
#
loop_
_entity_poly.entity_id
_entity_poly.type
_entity_poly.pdbx_seq_one_letter_code
_entity_poly.pdbx_strand_id
1 'polypeptide(L)'
;MTDKKVAVFRKESFNAAHRLNNPVWDEATNEKIFGKCNLPNYHGHNYDLVVKVVGLPDPKTGFVMDMKVLSELIKEQVIVRFDHKNLNLDTSEFKELNPTAENIAMVIYDLLRSKIDSTLEMQVRLYETPRNFVEYPAVV
;
A
#
# COMPACT_ATOMS: atom_id res chain seq x y z
N MET A 1 8.17 0.39 -34.61
CA MET A 1 6.97 0.28 -33.82
C MET A 1 7.21 0.71 -32.39
N THR A 2 6.63 1.78 -31.99
CA THR A 2 6.73 2.22 -30.62
C THR A 2 5.84 1.41 -29.70
N ASP A 3 6.30 1.20 -28.51
CA ASP A 3 5.52 0.54 -27.48
C ASP A 3 4.31 1.41 -27.10
N LYS A 4 3.13 0.85 -27.30
CA LYS A 4 1.89 1.47 -26.89
C LYS A 4 1.45 0.95 -25.55
N LYS A 5 2.28 1.19 -24.55
CA LYS A 5 1.97 0.81 -23.18
C LYS A 5 0.80 1.63 -22.64
N VAL A 6 -0.04 0.96 -21.89
CA VAL A 6 -1.19 1.57 -21.22
C VAL A 6 -1.06 1.32 -19.73
N ALA A 7 -1.41 2.32 -18.95
CA ALA A 7 -1.51 2.18 -17.50
C ALA A 7 -2.97 1.94 -17.14
N VAL A 8 -3.23 0.90 -16.37
CA VAL A 8 -4.54 0.61 -15.80
C VAL A 8 -4.47 0.71 -14.29
N PHE A 9 -5.58 1.09 -13.67
CA PHE A 9 -5.62 1.40 -12.25
C PHE A 9 -6.79 0.70 -11.59
N ARG A 10 -6.56 0.13 -10.42
CA ARG A 10 -7.64 -0.38 -9.56
C ARG A 10 -7.52 0.27 -8.20
N LYS A 11 -8.64 0.77 -7.69
CA LYS A 11 -8.74 1.37 -6.37
C LYS A 11 -9.50 0.45 -5.43
N GLU A 12 -8.95 0.24 -4.24
CA GLU A 12 -9.59 -0.45 -3.12
C GLU A 12 -9.36 0.37 -1.87
N SER A 13 -10.14 0.12 -0.83
CA SER A 13 -10.03 0.87 0.43
C SER A 13 -9.97 -0.10 1.61
N PHE A 14 -9.28 0.31 2.66
CA PHE A 14 -9.30 -0.39 3.93
C PHE A 14 -9.18 0.59 5.09
N ASN A 15 -9.68 0.19 6.23
CA ASN A 15 -9.59 0.96 7.46
C ASN A 15 -8.63 0.26 8.41
N ALA A 16 -7.66 0.99 8.93
CA ALA A 16 -6.69 0.42 9.86
C ALA A 16 -6.24 1.46 10.87
N ALA A 17 -5.88 0.98 12.05
CA ALA A 17 -5.29 1.79 13.10
C ALA A 17 -3.78 1.56 13.16
N HIS A 18 -3.05 2.58 13.57
CA HIS A 18 -1.62 2.49 13.77
C HIS A 18 -1.12 3.52 14.79
N ARG A 19 0.14 3.33 15.16
CA ARG A 19 0.89 4.26 15.97
C ARG A 19 2.31 4.31 15.42
N LEU A 20 2.87 5.50 15.29
CA LEU A 20 4.27 5.67 14.90
C LEU A 20 5.14 5.77 16.15
N ASN A 21 6.13 4.91 16.25
CA ASN A 21 7.01 4.86 17.39
C ASN A 21 8.33 4.20 17.02
N ASN A 22 9.42 4.74 17.53
CA ASN A 22 10.72 4.08 17.46
C ASN A 22 11.10 3.59 18.86
N PRO A 23 11.12 2.28 19.10
CA PRO A 23 11.37 1.74 20.44
C PRO A 23 12.78 1.97 20.95
N VAL A 24 13.73 2.35 20.08
CA VAL A 24 15.11 2.67 20.46
C VAL A 24 15.20 4.06 21.10
N TRP A 25 14.28 4.96 20.79
CA TRP A 25 14.24 6.32 21.32
C TRP A 25 13.45 6.37 22.65
N ASP A 26 13.72 7.40 23.46
CA ASP A 26 12.92 7.68 24.63
C ASP A 26 11.55 8.27 24.24
N GLU A 27 10.65 8.38 25.22
CA GLU A 27 9.29 8.90 25.00
C GLU A 27 9.31 10.34 24.50
N ALA A 28 10.18 11.18 25.04
CA ALA A 28 10.26 12.60 24.67
C ALA A 28 10.66 12.76 23.20
N THR A 29 11.61 11.98 22.73
CA THR A 29 12.05 12.00 21.34
C THR A 29 10.95 11.51 20.40
N ASN A 30 10.28 10.42 20.76
CA ASN A 30 9.15 9.90 19.98
C ASN A 30 8.03 10.94 19.88
N GLU A 31 7.66 11.55 20.97
CA GLU A 31 6.63 12.59 21.00
C GLU A 31 7.02 13.80 20.15
N LYS A 32 8.28 14.22 20.22
CA LYS A 32 8.78 15.35 19.44
C LYS A 32 8.76 15.06 17.94
N ILE A 33 9.18 13.88 17.51
CA ILE A 33 9.31 13.52 16.10
C ILE A 33 7.94 13.17 15.49
N PHE A 34 7.15 12.38 16.18
CA PHE A 34 5.89 11.86 15.64
C PHE A 34 4.66 12.64 16.08
N GLY A 35 4.75 13.43 17.13
CA GLY A 35 3.63 14.23 17.62
C GLY A 35 2.41 13.36 17.95
N LYS A 36 1.26 13.76 17.43
CA LYS A 36 -0.02 13.05 17.66
C LYS A 36 0.00 11.60 17.13
N CYS A 37 0.85 11.30 16.16
CA CYS A 37 0.96 9.94 15.62
C CYS A 37 1.61 8.98 16.61
N ASN A 38 2.21 9.49 17.69
CA ASN A 38 2.81 8.70 18.75
C ASN A 38 1.89 8.50 19.94
N LEU A 39 0.71 9.06 19.99
CA LEU A 39 -0.22 8.90 21.10
C LEU A 39 -0.47 7.41 21.39
N PRO A 40 -0.47 7.01 22.68
CA PRO A 40 -0.38 5.59 23.06
C PRO A 40 -1.63 4.76 22.70
N ASN A 41 -2.77 5.38 22.47
CA ASN A 41 -4.01 4.66 22.18
C ASN A 41 -4.30 4.50 20.70
N TYR A 42 -3.30 4.75 19.85
CA TYR A 42 -3.41 4.62 18.40
C TYR A 42 -4.35 5.63 17.78
N HIS A 43 -4.42 5.62 16.46
CA HIS A 43 -5.40 6.36 15.66
C HIS A 43 -5.62 5.60 14.36
N GLY A 44 -6.71 5.89 13.68
CA GLY A 44 -7.08 5.16 12.47
C GLY A 44 -7.25 6.06 11.26
N HIS A 45 -7.13 5.43 10.10
CA HIS A 45 -7.36 6.08 8.81
C HIS A 45 -8.20 5.20 7.92
N ASN A 46 -8.94 5.84 7.03
CA ASN A 46 -9.53 5.20 5.86
C ASN A 46 -8.49 5.33 4.74
N TYR A 47 -7.76 4.26 4.52
CA TYR A 47 -6.75 4.23 3.47
C TYR A 47 -7.39 3.98 2.11
N ASP A 48 -7.01 4.76 1.12
CA ASP A 48 -7.33 4.48 -0.28
C ASP A 48 -6.07 3.97 -0.97
N LEU A 49 -6.18 2.80 -1.55
CA LEU A 49 -5.09 2.14 -2.25
C LEU A 49 -5.38 2.16 -3.75
N VAL A 50 -4.45 2.67 -4.54
CA VAL A 50 -4.51 2.60 -5.99
C VAL A 50 -3.35 1.77 -6.49
N VAL A 51 -3.64 0.70 -7.21
CA VAL A 51 -2.63 -0.13 -7.86
C VAL A 51 -2.62 0.19 -9.34
N LYS A 52 -1.46 0.62 -9.83
CA LYS A 52 -1.21 0.94 -11.23
C LYS A 52 -0.44 -0.22 -11.85
N VAL A 53 -0.92 -0.72 -12.96
CA VAL A 53 -0.23 -1.75 -13.75
C VAL A 53 -0.03 -1.23 -15.16
N VAL A 54 1.19 -1.35 -15.68
CA VAL A 54 1.58 -0.79 -16.98
C VAL A 54 2.10 -1.91 -17.87
N GLY A 55 1.61 -1.97 -19.10
CA GLY A 55 2.08 -2.92 -20.08
C GLY A 55 1.43 -2.74 -21.42
N LEU A 56 1.74 -3.63 -22.33
CA LEU A 56 1.12 -3.69 -23.65
C LEU A 56 -0.20 -4.45 -23.53
N PRO A 57 -1.29 -3.92 -24.10
CA PRO A 57 -2.52 -4.69 -24.17
C PRO A 57 -2.32 -6.00 -24.95
N ASP A 58 -2.87 -7.08 -24.44
CA ASP A 58 -2.90 -8.36 -25.14
C ASP A 58 -3.77 -8.20 -26.40
N PRO A 59 -3.26 -8.53 -27.59
CA PRO A 59 -4.03 -8.36 -28.81
C PRO A 59 -5.30 -9.22 -28.88
N LYS A 60 -5.39 -10.28 -28.09
CA LYS A 60 -6.57 -11.15 -28.07
C LYS A 60 -7.70 -10.61 -27.19
N THR A 61 -7.34 -10.00 -26.06
CA THR A 61 -8.32 -9.51 -25.08
C THR A 61 -8.46 -8.00 -25.07
N GLY A 62 -7.41 -7.29 -25.49
CA GLY A 62 -7.31 -5.84 -25.35
C GLY A 62 -6.93 -5.40 -23.93
N PHE A 63 -6.63 -6.33 -23.02
CA PHE A 63 -6.29 -6.03 -21.63
C PHE A 63 -4.80 -5.93 -21.41
N VAL A 64 -4.38 -4.96 -20.61
CA VAL A 64 -3.07 -5.00 -19.95
C VAL A 64 -3.11 -6.08 -18.87
N MET A 65 -4.16 -6.05 -18.07
CA MET A 65 -4.47 -7.04 -17.04
C MET A 65 -5.98 -7.01 -16.79
N ASP A 66 -6.56 -8.19 -16.52
CA ASP A 66 -7.98 -8.26 -16.16
C ASP A 66 -8.20 -7.59 -14.82
N MET A 67 -9.04 -6.56 -14.78
CA MET A 67 -9.30 -5.77 -13.58
C MET A 67 -10.02 -6.56 -12.49
N LYS A 68 -10.79 -7.59 -12.84
CA LYS A 68 -11.40 -8.48 -11.85
C LYS A 68 -10.33 -9.28 -11.12
N VAL A 69 -9.35 -9.80 -11.86
CA VAL A 69 -8.23 -10.54 -11.30
C VAL A 69 -7.40 -9.63 -10.39
N LEU A 70 -7.12 -8.41 -10.83
CA LEU A 70 -6.38 -7.44 -10.01
C LEU A 70 -7.14 -7.10 -8.74
N SER A 71 -8.44 -6.86 -8.83
CA SER A 71 -9.29 -6.59 -7.66
C SER A 71 -9.24 -7.74 -6.65
N GLU A 72 -9.36 -8.97 -7.13
CA GLU A 72 -9.31 -10.16 -6.26
C GLU A 72 -7.95 -10.32 -5.59
N LEU A 73 -6.86 -10.10 -6.32
CA LEU A 73 -5.51 -10.13 -5.77
C LEU A 73 -5.33 -9.09 -4.65
N ILE A 74 -5.79 -7.87 -4.88
CA ILE A 74 -5.70 -6.82 -3.87
C ILE A 74 -6.49 -7.21 -2.63
N LYS A 75 -7.70 -7.73 -2.79
CA LYS A 75 -8.53 -8.17 -1.66
C LYS A 75 -7.87 -9.29 -0.88
N GLU A 76 -7.38 -10.32 -1.56
CA GLU A 76 -6.76 -11.49 -0.94
C GLU A 76 -5.43 -11.18 -0.27
N GLN A 77 -4.59 -10.37 -0.91
CA GLN A 77 -3.23 -10.12 -0.43
C GLN A 77 -3.13 -8.92 0.51
N VAL A 78 -4.02 -7.96 0.40
CA VAL A 78 -3.91 -6.69 1.13
C VAL A 78 -5.10 -6.47 2.06
N ILE A 79 -6.31 -6.42 1.51
CA ILE A 79 -7.49 -6.01 2.29
C ILE A 79 -7.74 -6.96 3.45
N VAL A 80 -7.70 -8.27 3.21
CA VAL A 80 -7.91 -9.28 4.25
C VAL A 80 -6.88 -9.17 5.38
N ARG A 81 -5.66 -8.74 5.06
CA ARG A 81 -4.58 -8.59 6.06
C ARG A 81 -4.75 -7.37 6.94
N PHE A 82 -5.20 -6.26 6.38
CA PHE A 82 -5.09 -4.96 7.03
C PHE A 82 -6.42 -4.31 7.39
N ASP A 83 -7.49 -4.66 6.70
CA ASP A 83 -8.79 -4.03 6.93
C ASP A 83 -9.33 -4.35 8.32
N HIS A 84 -9.73 -3.31 9.05
CA HIS A 84 -10.22 -3.40 10.43
C HIS A 84 -9.17 -3.96 11.41
N LYS A 85 -7.90 -3.76 11.11
CA LYS A 85 -6.79 -4.22 11.96
C LYS A 85 -6.07 -3.05 12.61
N ASN A 86 -5.45 -3.34 13.74
CA ASN A 86 -4.39 -2.49 14.28
C ASN A 86 -3.07 -2.99 13.67
N LEU A 87 -2.44 -2.18 12.84
CA LEU A 87 -1.25 -2.62 12.11
C LEU A 87 -0.09 -2.99 13.04
N ASN A 88 0.06 -2.27 14.14
CA ASN A 88 1.12 -2.55 15.11
C ASN A 88 0.90 -3.86 15.88
N LEU A 89 -0.35 -4.17 16.23
CA LEU A 89 -0.69 -5.26 17.12
C LEU A 89 -1.14 -6.54 16.43
N ASP A 90 -1.81 -6.40 15.29
CA ASP A 90 -2.54 -7.51 14.65
C ASP A 90 -1.86 -8.07 13.41
N THR A 91 -0.73 -7.50 12.98
CA THR A 91 -0.03 -7.94 11.76
C THR A 91 1.39 -8.36 12.07
N SER A 92 1.89 -9.33 11.31
CA SER A 92 3.30 -9.73 11.38
C SER A 92 4.20 -8.77 10.61
N GLU A 93 3.67 -8.15 9.55
CA GLU A 93 4.42 -7.26 8.67
C GLU A 93 4.94 -6.02 9.40
N PHE A 94 4.21 -5.53 10.39
CA PHE A 94 4.56 -4.29 11.10
C PHE A 94 4.99 -4.52 12.56
N LYS A 95 5.35 -5.75 12.92
CA LYS A 95 5.86 -6.04 14.25
C LYS A 95 7.12 -5.25 14.59
N GLU A 96 8.04 -5.17 13.62
CA GLU A 96 9.33 -4.48 13.77
C GLU A 96 9.52 -3.35 12.77
N LEU A 97 8.51 -3.08 11.95
CA LEU A 97 8.52 -2.04 10.94
C LEU A 97 7.50 -0.97 11.31
N ASN A 98 7.96 0.25 11.44
CA ASN A 98 7.09 1.38 11.76
C ASN A 98 6.05 1.56 10.65
N PRO A 99 4.74 1.52 10.94
CA PRO A 99 3.70 1.53 9.91
C PRO A 99 3.40 2.94 9.38
N THR A 100 4.41 3.62 8.90
CA THR A 100 4.26 4.85 8.12
C THR A 100 3.59 4.55 6.77
N ALA A 101 2.99 5.54 6.14
CA ALA A 101 2.40 5.37 4.81
C ALA A 101 3.45 4.83 3.82
N GLU A 102 4.69 5.30 3.91
CA GLU A 102 5.80 4.85 3.08
C GLU A 102 6.06 3.35 3.25
N ASN A 103 6.20 2.89 4.49
CA ASN A 103 6.45 1.48 4.78
C ASN A 103 5.26 0.61 4.43
N ILE A 104 4.04 1.08 4.68
CA ILE A 104 2.83 0.34 4.29
C ILE A 104 2.79 0.17 2.77
N ALA A 105 3.07 1.21 2.00
CA ALA A 105 3.08 1.13 0.55
C ALA A 105 4.11 0.14 0.03
N MET A 106 5.31 0.10 0.60
CA MET A 106 6.35 -0.86 0.25
C MET A 106 5.93 -2.30 0.55
N VAL A 107 5.33 -2.53 1.71
CA VAL A 107 4.81 -3.86 2.09
C VAL A 107 3.72 -4.30 1.12
N ILE A 108 2.78 -3.43 0.81
CA ILE A 108 1.70 -3.73 -0.15
C ILE A 108 2.27 -4.07 -1.52
N TYR A 109 3.23 -3.29 -2.00
CA TYR A 109 3.90 -3.55 -3.27
C TYR A 109 4.51 -4.95 -3.29
N ASP A 110 5.26 -5.32 -2.26
CA ASP A 110 5.92 -6.63 -2.19
C ASP A 110 4.89 -7.77 -2.16
N LEU A 111 3.79 -7.61 -1.44
CA LEU A 111 2.71 -8.61 -1.38
C LEU A 111 2.09 -8.84 -2.77
N LEU A 112 1.94 -7.81 -3.57
CA LEU A 112 1.32 -7.88 -4.89
C LEU A 112 2.31 -8.27 -5.98
N ARG A 113 3.56 -7.81 -5.89
CA ARG A 113 4.53 -7.96 -6.97
C ARG A 113 4.77 -9.41 -7.36
N SER A 114 4.84 -10.30 -6.38
CA SER A 114 5.07 -11.73 -6.62
C SER A 114 3.87 -12.43 -7.28
N LYS A 115 2.71 -11.82 -7.26
CA LYS A 115 1.45 -12.38 -7.79
C LYS A 115 1.08 -11.81 -9.16
N ILE A 116 1.77 -10.80 -9.62
CA ILE A 116 1.52 -10.14 -10.90
C ILE A 116 2.66 -10.46 -11.85
N ASP A 117 2.33 -10.69 -13.13
CA ASP A 117 3.30 -11.03 -14.16
C ASP A 117 4.47 -10.04 -14.14
N SER A 118 5.69 -10.57 -14.12
CA SER A 118 6.91 -9.76 -14.04
C SER A 118 7.17 -8.88 -15.25
N THR A 119 6.53 -9.18 -16.39
CA THR A 119 6.63 -8.34 -17.60
C THR A 119 5.83 -7.06 -17.49
N LEU A 120 4.91 -6.97 -16.54
CA LEU A 120 4.13 -5.77 -16.27
C LEU A 120 4.85 -4.90 -15.25
N GLU A 121 4.84 -3.60 -15.46
CA GLU A 121 5.31 -2.64 -14.45
C GLU A 121 4.19 -2.39 -13.45
N MET A 122 4.55 -2.06 -12.22
CA MET A 122 3.57 -1.86 -11.15
C MET A 122 3.99 -0.72 -10.24
N GLN A 123 3.00 0.03 -9.78
CA GLN A 123 3.19 1.06 -8.76
C GLN A 123 2.00 1.03 -7.80
N VAL A 124 2.28 1.23 -6.53
CA VAL A 124 1.28 1.39 -5.49
C VAL A 124 1.21 2.85 -5.09
N ARG A 125 0.00 3.39 -5.04
CA ARG A 125 -0.27 4.70 -4.45
C ARG A 125 -1.17 4.48 -3.24
N LEU A 126 -0.73 4.97 -2.09
CA LEU A 126 -1.47 4.83 -0.84
C LEU A 126 -1.81 6.21 -0.27
N TYR A 127 -3.09 6.48 -0.13
CA TYR A 127 -3.59 7.66 0.56
C TYR A 127 -3.84 7.31 2.02
N GLU A 128 -3.07 7.92 2.91
CA GLU A 128 -3.35 7.83 4.35
C GLU A 128 -4.52 8.73 4.71
N THR A 129 -4.56 9.91 4.10
CA THR A 129 -5.66 10.87 4.14
C THR A 129 -5.94 11.32 2.72
N PRO A 130 -7.05 12.03 2.46
CA PRO A 130 -7.28 12.61 1.12
C PRO A 130 -6.19 13.57 0.64
N ARG A 131 -5.39 14.10 1.56
CA ARG A 131 -4.37 15.09 1.26
C ARG A 131 -2.94 14.54 1.21
N ASN A 132 -2.69 13.47 1.95
CA ASN A 132 -1.34 12.90 2.08
C ASN A 132 -1.31 11.51 1.47
N PHE A 133 -0.48 11.33 0.48
CA PHE A 133 -0.33 10.04 -0.17
C PHE A 133 1.12 9.83 -0.60
N VAL A 134 1.45 8.57 -0.79
CA VAL A 134 2.79 8.12 -1.19
C VAL A 134 2.69 7.23 -2.41
N GLU A 135 3.77 7.12 -3.17
CA GLU A 135 3.88 6.19 -4.29
C GLU A 135 5.14 5.36 -4.15
N TYR A 136 5.01 4.05 -4.39
CA TYR A 136 6.15 3.16 -4.43
C TYR A 136 6.00 2.14 -5.57
N PRO A 137 7.03 1.93 -6.42
CA PRO A 137 8.24 2.77 -6.53
C PRO A 137 7.89 4.20 -6.92
N ALA A 138 8.81 5.12 -6.68
CA ALA A 138 8.56 6.54 -6.90
C ALA A 138 8.29 6.89 -8.38
N VAL A 139 8.87 6.11 -9.26
CA VAL A 139 8.73 6.28 -10.72
C VAL A 139 8.44 4.92 -11.36
N VAL A 140 7.51 4.93 -12.29
CA VAL A 140 7.14 3.75 -13.09
C VAL A 140 6.89 4.13 -14.53
#